data_94fc3d96a9717421042a182418b46d9c
#
_entry.id   94fc3d96a9717421042a182418b46d9c
#
_cell.length_a   1.000
_cell.length_b   1.000
_cell.length_c   1.000
_cell.angle_alpha   90.00
_cell.angle_beta   90.00
_cell.angle_gamma   90.00
#
_symmetry.space_group_name_H-M   'P 1'
#
loop_
_entity.id
_entity.type
_entity.pdbx_description
1 polymer ?
#
loop_
_entity_poly.entity_id
_entity_poly.type
_entity_poly.pdbx_seq_one_letter_code
_entity_poly.pdbx_strand_id
1 'polypeptide(L)'
;MAQRVDESYLITGAAGFIGSHLTRRLVHNGNDVHVLVRSTSDLFRIADLKDRVKVHTADVTDASAVTSVIEAVRPDGVFHLSASNIRRGVTAGDKDVVNVNILGVRNLLEALKNHVYRFFIQTGSFLEYGVSHRPVRETDRCEPSELYSVTKLAATRYGQAVAKRAGKPIVGFR
;
A
#
# COMPACT_ATOMS: atom_id res chain seq x y z
N MET A 1 -9.00 20.25 25.43
CA MET A 1 -9.22 19.38 24.24
C MET A 1 -8.19 19.78 23.20
N ALA A 2 -7.20 18.92 22.90
CA ALA A 2 -6.25 19.20 21.84
C ALA A 2 -7.00 19.27 20.51
N GLN A 3 -6.82 20.36 19.75
CA GLN A 3 -7.29 20.44 18.37
C GLN A 3 -6.75 19.22 17.63
N ARG A 4 -7.65 18.35 17.11
CA ARG A 4 -7.28 17.34 16.15
C ARG A 4 -6.73 18.09 14.93
N VAL A 5 -5.45 17.97 14.69
CA VAL A 5 -4.85 18.34 13.42
C VAL A 5 -5.47 17.36 12.42
N ASP A 6 -6.12 17.86 11.37
CA ASP A 6 -6.66 17.03 10.29
C ASP A 6 -5.48 16.33 9.60
N GLU A 7 -5.18 15.11 10.04
CA GLU A 7 -4.07 14.34 9.49
C GLU A 7 -4.43 13.87 8.09
N SER A 8 -3.52 14.09 7.15
CA SER A 8 -3.67 13.72 5.74
C SER A 8 -3.13 12.32 5.50
N TYR A 9 -3.96 11.44 4.94
CA TYR A 9 -3.57 10.06 4.66
C TYR A 9 -3.75 9.70 3.19
N LEU A 10 -2.73 9.07 2.62
CA LEU A 10 -2.81 8.48 1.28
C LEU A 10 -3.00 6.97 1.36
N ILE A 11 -4.04 6.48 0.69
CA ILE A 11 -4.38 5.05 0.66
C ILE A 11 -4.29 4.56 -0.78
N THR A 12 -3.41 3.61 -1.06
CA THR A 12 -3.45 2.85 -2.31
C THR A 12 -4.25 1.56 -2.10
N GLY A 13 -4.97 1.11 -3.13
CA GLY A 13 -5.84 -0.07 -2.98
C GLY A 13 -7.13 0.19 -2.19
N ALA A 14 -7.54 1.46 -2.09
CA ALA A 14 -8.73 1.91 -1.37
C ALA A 14 -10.04 1.26 -1.88
N ALA A 15 -10.12 0.90 -3.16
CA ALA A 15 -11.27 0.22 -3.75
C ALA A 15 -11.34 -1.28 -3.42
N GLY A 16 -10.28 -1.85 -2.82
CA GLY A 16 -10.25 -3.24 -2.37
C GLY A 16 -11.06 -3.47 -1.09
N PHE A 17 -11.14 -4.74 -0.64
CA PHE A 17 -11.90 -5.09 0.56
C PHE A 17 -11.34 -4.38 1.81
N ILE A 18 -10.07 -4.59 2.15
CA ILE A 18 -9.43 -3.97 3.32
C ILE A 18 -9.39 -2.43 3.16
N GLY A 19 -8.99 -1.96 1.96
CA GLY A 19 -8.83 -0.54 1.70
C GLY A 19 -10.13 0.25 1.87
N SER A 20 -11.25 -0.28 1.42
CA SER A 20 -12.55 0.39 1.56
C SER A 20 -13.01 0.53 3.01
N HIS A 21 -12.77 -0.48 3.84
CA HIS A 21 -13.06 -0.43 5.28
C HIS A 21 -12.14 0.57 6.00
N LEU A 22 -10.85 0.58 5.67
CA LEU A 22 -9.90 1.55 6.23
C LEU A 22 -10.25 2.98 5.83
N THR A 23 -10.51 3.21 4.54
CA THR A 23 -10.94 4.52 4.02
C THR A 23 -12.15 5.04 4.78
N ARG A 24 -13.18 4.20 4.95
CA ARG A 24 -14.40 4.54 5.69
C ARG A 24 -14.09 4.91 7.14
N ARG A 25 -13.23 4.13 7.80
CA ARG A 25 -12.85 4.40 9.20
C ARG A 25 -12.12 5.72 9.36
N LEU A 26 -11.17 6.02 8.48
CA LEU A 26 -10.41 7.27 8.52
C LEU A 26 -11.29 8.49 8.25
N VAL A 27 -12.16 8.41 7.25
CA VAL A 27 -13.16 9.44 6.95
C VAL A 27 -14.11 9.66 8.14
N HIS A 28 -14.56 8.58 8.80
CA HIS A 28 -15.41 8.68 9.99
C HIS A 28 -14.71 9.38 11.16
N ASN A 29 -13.42 9.17 11.29
CA ASN A 29 -12.59 9.82 12.32
C ASN A 29 -12.26 11.29 12.02
N GLY A 30 -12.69 11.84 10.88
CA GLY A 30 -12.49 13.23 10.50
C GLY A 30 -11.11 13.53 9.89
N ASN A 31 -10.41 12.51 9.36
CA ASN A 31 -9.12 12.72 8.71
C ASN A 31 -9.30 13.21 7.27
N ASP A 32 -8.29 13.89 6.73
CA ASP A 32 -8.19 14.25 5.31
C ASP A 32 -7.70 13.03 4.52
N VAL A 33 -8.60 12.40 3.76
CA VAL A 33 -8.35 11.11 3.13
C VAL A 33 -8.20 11.24 1.63
N HIS A 34 -7.02 10.87 1.13
CA HIS A 34 -6.67 10.77 -0.27
C HIS A 34 -6.58 9.31 -0.70
N VAL A 35 -7.18 8.97 -1.82
CA VAL A 35 -7.12 7.61 -2.37
C VAL A 35 -6.43 7.63 -3.72
N LEU A 36 -5.44 6.75 -3.92
CA LEU A 36 -4.78 6.54 -5.19
C LEU A 36 -5.34 5.29 -5.85
N VAL A 37 -5.97 5.47 -7.01
CA VAL A 37 -6.68 4.43 -7.75
C VAL A 37 -6.30 4.48 -9.23
N ARG A 38 -6.39 3.35 -9.92
CA ARG A 38 -6.22 3.32 -11.39
C ARG A 38 -7.49 3.83 -12.07
N SER A 39 -7.37 4.32 -13.30
CA SER A 39 -8.53 4.70 -14.14
C SER A 39 -9.53 3.55 -14.34
N THR A 40 -9.06 2.31 -14.28
CA THR A 40 -9.86 1.09 -14.40
C THR A 40 -10.42 0.56 -13.07
N SER A 41 -10.17 1.25 -11.96
CA SER A 41 -10.65 0.80 -10.64
C SER A 41 -12.15 0.97 -10.51
N ASP A 42 -12.83 -0.09 -10.09
CA ASP A 42 -14.24 0.01 -9.69
C ASP A 42 -14.32 0.54 -8.25
N LEU A 43 -14.93 1.70 -8.09
CA LEU A 43 -15.05 2.40 -6.81
C LEU A 43 -16.34 2.09 -6.04
N PHE A 44 -17.12 1.07 -6.44
CA PHE A 44 -18.42 0.79 -5.85
C PHE A 44 -18.36 0.65 -4.30
N ARG A 45 -17.25 0.10 -3.75
CA ARG A 45 -17.09 -0.06 -2.29
C ARG A 45 -16.93 1.23 -1.51
N ILE A 46 -16.56 2.32 -2.17
CA ILE A 46 -16.37 3.65 -1.57
C ILE A 46 -17.20 4.72 -2.26
N ALA A 47 -18.17 4.33 -3.07
CA ALA A 47 -19.02 5.27 -3.83
C ALA A 47 -19.80 6.24 -2.91
N ASP A 48 -20.19 5.79 -1.74
CA ASP A 48 -20.84 6.60 -0.70
C ASP A 48 -19.92 7.62 -0.03
N LEU A 49 -18.62 7.51 -0.25
CA LEU A 49 -17.59 8.42 0.31
C LEU A 49 -17.06 9.42 -0.74
N LYS A 50 -17.58 9.44 -1.97
CA LYS A 50 -17.06 10.22 -3.11
C LYS A 50 -16.83 11.71 -2.79
N ASP A 51 -17.69 12.31 -1.97
CA ASP A 51 -17.64 13.72 -1.60
C ASP A 51 -16.81 13.96 -0.32
N ARG A 52 -16.28 12.89 0.28
CA ARG A 52 -15.53 12.90 1.54
C ARG A 52 -14.09 12.41 1.39
N VAL A 53 -13.70 11.96 0.21
CA VAL A 53 -12.34 11.53 -0.13
C VAL A 53 -11.85 12.27 -1.36
N LYS A 54 -10.56 12.53 -1.42
CA LYS A 54 -9.91 13.11 -2.59
C LYS A 54 -9.33 11.99 -3.44
N VAL A 55 -9.86 11.84 -4.66
CA VAL A 55 -9.47 10.76 -5.58
C VAL A 55 -8.33 11.22 -6.49
N HIS A 56 -7.22 10.48 -6.48
CA HIS A 56 -6.09 10.64 -7.39
C HIS A 56 -6.02 9.45 -8.33
N THR A 57 -6.01 9.71 -9.63
CA THR A 57 -5.93 8.64 -10.64
C THR A 57 -4.47 8.47 -11.07
N ALA A 58 -3.86 7.37 -10.66
CA ALA A 58 -2.51 6.96 -11.07
C ALA A 58 -2.34 5.45 -10.91
N ASP A 59 -1.43 4.87 -11.70
CA ASP A 59 -0.94 3.51 -11.46
C ASP A 59 0.31 3.57 -10.58
N VAL A 60 0.39 2.71 -9.57
CA VAL A 60 1.57 2.64 -8.68
C VAL A 60 2.84 2.25 -9.43
N THR A 61 2.71 1.67 -10.62
CA THR A 61 3.84 1.31 -11.50
C THR A 61 4.40 2.49 -12.27
N ASP A 62 3.66 3.61 -12.37
CA ASP A 62 4.10 4.86 -12.98
C ASP A 62 4.77 5.76 -11.94
N ALA A 63 6.11 5.76 -11.94
CA ALA A 63 6.90 6.53 -10.98
C ALA A 63 6.65 8.04 -11.04
N SER A 64 6.41 8.58 -12.24
CA SER A 64 6.15 10.01 -12.45
C SER A 64 4.80 10.42 -11.88
N ALA A 65 3.75 9.65 -12.21
CA ALA A 65 2.41 9.89 -11.70
C ALA A 65 2.36 9.75 -10.16
N VAL A 66 3.03 8.73 -9.59
CA VAL A 66 3.13 8.55 -8.14
C VAL A 66 3.83 9.74 -7.48
N THR A 67 4.94 10.22 -8.06
CA THR A 67 5.66 11.39 -7.54
C THR A 67 4.78 12.62 -7.53
N SER A 68 4.08 12.90 -8.63
CA SER A 68 3.16 14.04 -8.71
C SER A 68 2.05 14.00 -7.66
N VAL A 69 1.49 12.80 -7.39
CA VAL A 69 0.48 12.64 -6.33
C VAL A 69 1.09 12.88 -4.95
N ILE A 70 2.26 12.31 -4.64
CA ILE A 70 2.93 12.51 -3.35
C ILE A 70 3.27 13.99 -3.11
N GLU A 71 3.77 14.69 -4.12
CA GLU A 71 4.08 16.12 -4.02
C GLU A 71 2.83 16.99 -3.80
N ALA A 72 1.73 16.65 -4.46
CA ALA A 72 0.46 17.36 -4.31
C ALA A 72 -0.20 17.10 -2.93
N VAL A 73 -0.15 15.86 -2.43
CA VAL A 73 -0.82 15.46 -1.20
C VAL A 73 0.04 15.76 0.04
N ARG A 74 1.35 15.49 -0.01
CA ARG A 74 2.27 15.54 1.14
C ARG A 74 1.70 14.83 2.37
N PRO A 75 1.38 13.53 2.27
CA PRO A 75 0.64 12.83 3.30
C PRO A 75 1.43 12.71 4.62
N ASP A 76 0.74 12.83 5.76
CA ASP A 76 1.30 12.52 7.08
C ASP A 76 1.50 11.02 7.27
N GLY A 77 0.70 10.21 6.60
CA GLY A 77 0.81 8.75 6.62
C GLY A 77 0.35 8.10 5.33
N VAL A 78 0.95 6.97 5.00
CA VAL A 78 0.62 6.20 3.79
C VAL A 78 0.22 4.78 4.16
N PHE A 79 -0.92 4.34 3.63
CA PHE A 79 -1.38 2.95 3.68
C PHE A 79 -1.28 2.34 2.28
N HIS A 80 -0.27 1.52 2.07
CA HIS A 80 -0.07 0.84 0.79
C HIS A 80 -0.71 -0.55 0.82
N LEU A 81 -1.94 -0.63 0.29
CA LEU A 81 -2.76 -1.84 0.27
C LEU A 81 -2.96 -2.40 -1.15
N SER A 82 -2.47 -1.69 -2.18
CA SER A 82 -2.54 -2.21 -3.54
C SER A 82 -1.59 -3.39 -3.72
N ALA A 83 -2.12 -4.42 -4.37
CA ALA A 83 -1.36 -5.57 -4.79
C ALA A 83 -1.98 -6.17 -6.06
N SER A 84 -1.16 -6.80 -6.87
CA SER A 84 -1.60 -7.69 -7.93
C SER A 84 -1.44 -9.13 -7.48
N ASN A 85 -2.45 -9.96 -7.78
CA ASN A 85 -2.45 -11.38 -7.49
C ASN A 85 -2.95 -12.14 -8.73
N ILE A 86 -2.47 -13.36 -8.89
CA ILE A 86 -2.99 -14.27 -9.88
C ILE A 86 -4.37 -14.74 -9.39
N ARG A 87 -5.44 -14.15 -9.91
CA ARG A 87 -6.79 -14.64 -9.63
C ARG A 87 -7.10 -15.84 -10.50
N ARG A 88 -7.80 -16.85 -9.96
CA ARG A 88 -8.35 -17.95 -10.77
C ARG A 88 -9.21 -17.34 -11.89
N GLY A 89 -8.82 -17.61 -13.16
CA GLY A 89 -9.53 -17.17 -14.36
C GLY A 89 -9.17 -15.77 -14.89
N VAL A 90 -8.29 -15.01 -14.22
CA VAL A 90 -7.73 -13.75 -14.75
C VAL A 90 -6.22 -13.83 -14.56
N THR A 91 -5.50 -14.12 -15.61
CA THR A 91 -4.04 -14.10 -15.63
C THR A 91 -3.57 -12.63 -15.66
N ALA A 92 -3.35 -12.03 -14.50
CA ALA A 92 -2.33 -11.00 -14.45
C ALA A 92 -1.04 -11.67 -14.91
N GLY A 93 -0.38 -11.17 -15.95
CA GLY A 93 0.89 -11.72 -16.38
C GLY A 93 1.91 -11.59 -15.24
N ASP A 94 2.88 -12.50 -15.18
CA ASP A 94 3.96 -12.47 -14.16
C ASP A 94 4.58 -11.07 -14.03
N LYS A 95 4.72 -10.36 -15.16
CA LYS A 95 5.21 -8.99 -15.23
C LYS A 95 4.35 -8.02 -14.38
N ASP A 96 3.04 -8.17 -14.42
CA ASP A 96 2.13 -7.26 -13.66
C ASP A 96 2.24 -7.53 -12.17
N VAL A 97 2.38 -8.79 -11.76
CA VAL A 97 2.56 -9.14 -10.34
C VAL A 97 3.86 -8.55 -9.79
N VAL A 98 4.97 -8.66 -10.54
CA VAL A 98 6.27 -8.08 -10.17
C VAL A 98 6.19 -6.55 -10.14
N ASN A 99 5.66 -5.94 -11.20
CA ASN A 99 5.60 -4.48 -11.31
C ASN A 99 4.75 -3.85 -10.19
N VAL A 100 3.55 -4.37 -9.97
CA VAL A 100 2.66 -3.79 -8.94
C VAL A 100 3.20 -4.03 -7.55
N ASN A 101 3.62 -5.28 -7.23
CA ASN A 101 3.97 -5.63 -5.86
C ASN A 101 5.36 -5.13 -5.45
N ILE A 102 6.32 -5.06 -6.36
CA ILE A 102 7.70 -4.64 -6.05
C ILE A 102 7.95 -3.20 -6.48
N LEU A 103 7.76 -2.89 -7.79
CA LEU A 103 8.03 -1.55 -8.29
C LEU A 103 7.05 -0.52 -7.74
N GLY A 104 5.79 -0.89 -7.48
CA GLY A 104 4.81 -0.02 -6.82
C GLY A 104 5.29 0.45 -5.45
N VAL A 105 5.79 -0.45 -4.60
CA VAL A 105 6.38 -0.10 -3.29
C VAL A 105 7.62 0.79 -3.47
N ARG A 106 8.52 0.42 -4.40
CA ARG A 106 9.72 1.21 -4.69
C ARG A 106 9.36 2.62 -5.11
N ASN A 107 8.41 2.80 -6.03
CA ASN A 107 8.03 4.11 -6.55
C ASN A 107 7.44 5.01 -5.45
N LEU A 108 6.57 4.47 -4.59
CA LEU A 108 6.04 5.20 -3.44
C LEU A 108 7.14 5.62 -2.47
N LEU A 109 8.04 4.72 -2.09
CA LEU A 109 9.11 5.02 -1.14
C LEU A 109 10.16 5.97 -1.73
N GLU A 110 10.43 5.92 -3.04
CA GLU A 110 11.30 6.86 -3.73
C GLU A 110 10.66 8.26 -3.80
N ALA A 111 9.36 8.35 -4.11
CA ALA A 111 8.64 9.62 -4.09
C ALA A 111 8.62 10.26 -2.68
N LEU A 112 8.54 9.43 -1.63
CA LEU A 112 8.51 9.87 -0.23
C LEU A 112 9.90 10.16 0.37
N LYS A 113 10.99 9.89 -0.34
CA LYS A 113 12.34 9.94 0.28
C LYS A 113 12.70 11.28 0.93
N ASN A 114 12.27 12.37 0.33
CA ASN A 114 12.55 13.73 0.80
C ASN A 114 11.39 14.34 1.62
N HIS A 115 10.31 13.59 1.84
CA HIS A 115 9.17 14.02 2.63
C HIS A 115 9.30 13.61 4.09
N VAL A 116 8.75 14.43 4.99
CA VAL A 116 8.53 14.06 6.38
C VAL A 116 7.14 13.44 6.47
N TYR A 117 7.09 12.22 6.97
CA TYR A 117 5.83 11.51 7.22
C TYR A 117 5.95 10.68 8.50
N ARG A 118 4.83 10.36 9.13
CA ARG A 118 4.78 9.66 10.42
C ARG A 118 4.89 8.15 10.28
N PHE A 119 4.36 7.61 9.19
CA PHE A 119 4.45 6.17 8.89
C PHE A 119 4.18 5.87 7.41
N PHE A 120 4.76 4.78 6.96
CA PHE A 120 4.39 4.09 5.74
C PHE A 120 4.05 2.64 6.12
N ILE A 121 2.78 2.27 6.00
CA ILE A 121 2.31 0.93 6.30
C ILE A 121 2.10 0.19 4.98
N GLN A 122 2.79 -0.93 4.79
CA GLN A 122 2.55 -1.82 3.66
C GLN A 122 1.98 -3.15 4.13
N THR A 123 1.02 -3.67 3.38
CA THR A 123 0.53 -5.03 3.61
C THR A 123 1.44 -6.04 2.93
N GLY A 124 1.99 -6.94 3.72
CA GLY A 124 2.63 -8.16 3.29
C GLY A 124 1.61 -9.28 3.07
N SER A 125 2.03 -10.50 3.36
CA SER A 125 1.17 -11.68 3.27
C SER A 125 1.70 -12.78 4.19
N PHE A 126 0.80 -13.52 4.84
CA PHE A 126 1.18 -14.73 5.56
C PHE A 126 1.81 -15.78 4.63
N LEU A 127 1.52 -15.74 3.33
CA LEU A 127 2.14 -16.61 2.34
C LEU A 127 3.65 -16.38 2.16
N GLU A 128 4.19 -15.28 2.69
CA GLU A 128 5.63 -15.02 2.71
C GLU A 128 6.40 -16.09 3.52
N TYR A 129 5.75 -16.73 4.49
CA TYR A 129 6.35 -17.80 5.28
C TYR A 129 6.46 -19.13 4.52
N GLY A 130 5.71 -19.30 3.42
CA GLY A 130 5.62 -20.55 2.70
C GLY A 130 4.71 -21.56 3.38
N VAL A 131 4.92 -22.85 3.08
CA VAL A 131 4.15 -23.94 3.68
C VAL A 131 4.65 -24.20 5.10
N SER A 132 3.73 -24.23 6.07
CA SER A 132 4.04 -24.53 7.46
C SER A 132 3.02 -25.53 8.03
N HIS A 133 3.51 -26.51 8.78
CA HIS A 133 2.68 -27.49 9.50
C HIS A 133 2.40 -27.07 10.97
N ARG A 134 2.83 -25.88 11.36
CA ARG A 134 2.60 -25.28 12.68
C ARG A 134 2.23 -23.81 12.54
N PRO A 135 1.61 -23.19 13.57
CA PRO A 135 1.44 -21.74 13.57
C PRO A 135 2.78 -21.02 13.42
N VAL A 136 2.80 -20.01 12.55
CA VAL A 136 4.00 -19.21 12.27
C VAL A 136 4.09 -18.00 13.22
N ARG A 137 5.32 -17.53 13.45
CA ARG A 137 5.64 -16.32 14.21
C ARG A 137 6.35 -15.32 13.29
N GLU A 138 6.35 -14.05 13.65
CA GLU A 138 7.02 -13.00 12.87
C GLU A 138 8.54 -13.22 12.73
N THR A 139 9.14 -13.97 13.65
CA THR A 139 10.57 -14.32 13.66
C THR A 139 10.89 -15.55 12.81
N ASP A 140 9.88 -16.28 12.34
CA ASP A 140 10.09 -17.46 11.54
C ASP A 140 10.66 -17.10 10.16
N ARG A 141 11.44 -18.01 9.60
CA ARG A 141 12.03 -17.85 8.27
C ARG A 141 10.93 -17.83 7.20
N CYS A 142 11.09 -16.91 6.27
CA CYS A 142 10.20 -16.79 5.11
C CYS A 142 10.76 -17.63 3.95
N GLU A 143 9.97 -18.58 3.44
CA GLU A 143 10.34 -19.50 2.35
C GLU A 143 9.20 -19.60 1.33
N PRO A 144 8.80 -18.49 0.67
CA PRO A 144 7.71 -18.49 -0.28
C PRO A 144 8.10 -19.28 -1.55
N SER A 145 7.13 -20.03 -2.11
CA SER A 145 7.31 -20.81 -3.32
C SER A 145 6.52 -20.27 -4.52
N GLU A 146 5.47 -19.48 -4.26
CA GLU A 146 4.59 -18.94 -5.29
C GLU A 146 5.02 -17.52 -5.70
N LEU A 147 4.86 -17.16 -6.98
CA LEU A 147 5.26 -15.84 -7.50
C LEU A 147 4.69 -14.68 -6.65
N TYR A 148 3.41 -14.73 -6.32
CA TYR A 148 2.79 -13.72 -5.49
C TYR A 148 3.50 -13.56 -4.14
N SER A 149 3.69 -14.65 -3.43
CA SER A 149 4.32 -14.65 -2.10
C SER A 149 5.79 -14.23 -2.16
N VAL A 150 6.51 -14.62 -3.21
CA VAL A 150 7.89 -14.17 -3.48
C VAL A 150 7.92 -12.65 -3.67
N THR A 151 7.01 -12.09 -4.48
CA THR A 151 6.97 -10.63 -4.69
C THR A 151 6.56 -9.86 -3.44
N LYS A 152 5.67 -10.42 -2.61
CA LYS A 152 5.29 -9.80 -1.33
C LYS A 152 6.46 -9.79 -0.35
N LEU A 153 7.21 -10.89 -0.23
CA LEU A 153 8.42 -10.94 0.57
C LEU A 153 9.49 -9.96 0.07
N ALA A 154 9.70 -9.88 -1.25
CA ALA A 154 10.64 -8.93 -1.84
C ALA A 154 10.27 -7.48 -1.48
N ALA A 155 8.99 -7.11 -1.59
CA ALA A 155 8.49 -5.79 -1.20
C ALA A 155 8.68 -5.52 0.31
N THR A 156 8.37 -6.51 1.17
CA THR A 156 8.59 -6.42 2.62
C THR A 156 10.06 -6.18 2.94
N ARG A 157 10.97 -6.94 2.33
CA ARG A 157 12.42 -6.79 2.52
C ARG A 157 12.96 -5.46 1.99
N TYR A 158 12.43 -5.00 0.85
CA TYR A 158 12.78 -3.69 0.31
C TYR A 158 12.39 -2.56 1.28
N GLY A 159 11.15 -2.56 1.78
CA GLY A 159 10.70 -1.58 2.78
C GLY A 159 11.56 -1.59 4.05
N GLN A 160 11.89 -2.79 4.58
CA GLN A 160 12.79 -2.94 5.74
C GLN A 160 14.19 -2.37 5.48
N ALA A 161 14.76 -2.61 4.27
CA ALA A 161 16.07 -2.09 3.90
C ALA A 161 16.06 -0.56 3.79
N VAL A 162 15.01 0.03 3.21
CA VAL A 162 14.84 1.49 3.14
C VAL A 162 14.68 2.08 4.55
N ALA A 163 13.85 1.47 5.41
CA ALA A 163 13.65 1.89 6.80
C ALA A 163 14.99 1.96 7.55
N LYS A 164 15.76 0.88 7.47
CA LYS A 164 17.09 0.79 8.14
C LYS A 164 18.09 1.80 7.59
N ARG A 165 18.16 1.95 6.25
CA ARG A 165 19.16 2.82 5.59
C ARG A 165 18.86 4.30 5.80
N ALA A 166 17.59 4.70 5.73
CA ALA A 166 17.16 6.08 5.71
C ALA A 166 16.50 6.56 7.02
N GLY A 167 16.41 5.70 8.05
CA GLY A 167 15.73 6.03 9.30
C GLY A 167 14.23 6.35 9.13
N LYS A 168 13.58 5.76 8.11
CA LYS A 168 12.18 6.07 7.79
C LYS A 168 11.21 5.15 8.52
N PRO A 169 10.04 5.65 8.96
CA PRO A 169 9.05 4.90 9.72
C PRO A 169 8.21 3.99 8.80
N ILE A 170 8.80 2.88 8.35
CA ILE A 170 8.16 1.92 7.44
C ILE A 170 7.83 0.64 8.21
N VAL A 171 6.57 0.21 8.14
CA VAL A 171 6.05 -0.98 8.82
C VAL A 171 5.40 -1.91 7.80
N GLY A 172 5.75 -3.20 7.84
CA GLY A 172 5.10 -4.24 7.07
C GLY A 172 4.24 -5.14 7.97
N PHE A 173 2.99 -5.39 7.58
CA PHE A 173 2.13 -6.39 8.20
C PHE A 173 2.06 -7.64 7.32
N ARG A 174 2.18 -8.83 7.93
CA ARG A 174 2.12 -10.14 7.26
C ARG A 174 0.97 -10.98 7.81
#